data_d0495702c587e69da829c2b43d326dcf
#
_entry.id   d0495702c587e69da829c2b43d326dcf
#
_cell.length_a   1.000
_cell.length_b   1.000
_cell.length_c   1.000
_cell.angle_alpha   90.00
_cell.angle_beta   90.00
_cell.angle_gamma   90.00
#
_symmetry.space_group_name_H-M   'P 1'
#
loop_
_entity.id
_entity.type
_entity.pdbx_description
1 polymer ?
#
loop_
_entity_poly.entity_id
_entity_poly.type
_entity_poly.pdbx_seq_one_letter_code
_entity_poly.pdbx_strand_id
1 'polypeptide(L)'
;MRNQILRRAILQLLYECAVEEPQSLIAGIEAREIALELDMTPREFAFNALYLDGKGLITNDRSSTGGELQFNAIMITPAGIDATENPAIMDRLVPLTRHAGLRNRRLKPQ
;
A
#
# COMPACT_ATOMS: atom_id res chain seq x y z
N MET A 1 -11.52 -7.17 -3.91
CA MET A 1 -10.25 -7.53 -4.57
C MET A 1 -9.42 -6.32 -5.02
N ARG A 2 -10.08 -5.27 -5.51
CA ARG A 2 -9.35 -4.09 -6.00
C ARG A 2 -8.40 -3.50 -4.95
N ASN A 3 -8.86 -3.34 -3.69
CA ASN A 3 -8.00 -2.77 -2.66
C ASN A 3 -6.78 -3.64 -2.41
N GLN A 4 -6.93 -4.94 -2.45
CA GLN A 4 -5.82 -5.86 -2.23
C GLN A 4 -4.79 -5.73 -3.35
N ILE A 5 -5.25 -5.57 -4.59
CA ILE A 5 -4.35 -5.36 -5.72
C ILE A 5 -3.63 -4.02 -5.57
N LEU A 6 -4.37 -2.98 -5.16
CA LEU A 6 -3.78 -1.65 -5.01
C LEU A 6 -2.71 -1.61 -3.92
N ARG A 7 -2.91 -2.35 -2.83
CA ARG A 7 -1.89 -2.41 -1.77
C ARG A 7 -0.58 -2.96 -2.31
N ARG A 8 -0.66 -4.05 -3.07
CA ARG A 8 0.54 -4.64 -3.65
C ARG A 8 1.16 -3.72 -4.69
N ALA A 9 0.34 -3.01 -5.45
CA ALA A 9 0.84 -2.06 -6.45
C ALA A 9 1.58 -0.91 -5.81
N ILE A 10 1.09 -0.41 -4.67
CA ILE A 10 1.79 0.65 -3.94
C ILE A 10 3.18 0.17 -3.51
N LEU A 11 3.24 -1.03 -2.92
CA LEU A 11 4.53 -1.56 -2.48
C LEU A 11 5.47 -1.79 -3.65
N GLN A 12 4.96 -2.32 -4.76
CA GLN A 12 5.79 -2.58 -5.92
C GLN A 12 6.35 -1.28 -6.49
N LEU A 13 5.53 -0.25 -6.58
CA LEU A 13 5.97 1.05 -7.09
C LEU A 13 7.06 1.64 -6.21
N LEU A 14 6.84 1.63 -4.90
CA LEU A 14 7.84 2.16 -3.97
C LEU A 14 9.13 1.36 -4.02
N TYR A 15 9.02 0.04 -4.16
CA TYR A 15 10.19 -0.82 -4.24
C TYR A 15 11.00 -0.51 -5.49
N GLU A 16 10.34 -0.40 -6.64
CA GLU A 16 11.05 -0.12 -7.89
C GLU A 16 11.75 1.23 -7.84
N CYS A 17 11.07 2.23 -7.26
CA CYS A 17 11.69 3.54 -7.11
C CYS A 17 12.91 3.47 -6.21
N ALA A 18 12.84 2.69 -5.13
CA ALA A 18 13.95 2.58 -4.19
C ALA A 18 15.15 1.86 -4.81
N VAL A 19 14.89 0.88 -5.67
CA VAL A 19 15.98 0.17 -6.36
C VAL A 19 16.69 1.10 -7.32
N GLU A 20 15.94 1.93 -8.05
CA GLU A 20 16.54 2.85 -9.03
C GLU A 20 17.20 4.05 -8.35
N GLU A 21 16.57 4.57 -7.31
CA GLU A 21 17.06 5.73 -6.59
C GLU A 21 16.99 5.48 -5.11
N PRO A 22 18.05 4.89 -4.53
CA PRO A 22 18.01 4.51 -3.10
C PRO A 22 17.69 5.65 -2.14
N GLN A 23 17.97 6.90 -2.51
CA GLN A 23 17.62 8.01 -1.63
C GLN A 23 16.11 8.14 -1.44
N SER A 24 15.29 7.52 -2.30
CA SER A 24 13.85 7.54 -2.09
C SER A 24 13.44 6.77 -0.84
N LEU A 25 14.33 5.93 -0.30
CA LEU A 25 14.07 5.29 0.99
C LEU A 25 14.05 6.30 2.13
N ILE A 26 14.68 7.44 1.94
CA ILE A 26 14.73 8.51 2.94
C ILE A 26 13.79 9.64 2.58
N ALA A 27 13.82 10.07 1.31
CA ALA A 27 13.03 11.21 0.87
C ALA A 27 11.57 10.84 0.60
N GLY A 28 11.33 9.58 0.22
CA GLY A 28 9.98 9.12 -0.08
C GLY A 28 9.50 9.54 -1.46
N ILE A 29 8.29 9.08 -1.75
CA ILE A 29 7.57 9.43 -2.98
C ILE A 29 6.30 10.14 -2.56
N GLU A 30 5.97 11.24 -3.21
CA GLU A 30 4.76 11.99 -2.88
C GLU A 30 3.52 11.12 -3.03
N ALA A 31 2.66 11.14 -2.03
CA ALA A 31 1.43 10.36 -2.05
C ALA A 31 0.59 10.64 -3.29
N ARG A 32 0.52 11.92 -3.68
CA ARG A 32 -0.25 12.31 -4.85
C ARG A 32 0.29 11.64 -6.11
N GLU A 33 1.61 11.54 -6.24
CA GLU A 33 2.21 10.92 -7.42
C GLU A 33 1.89 9.44 -7.48
N ILE A 34 1.91 8.76 -6.32
CA ILE A 34 1.57 7.35 -6.27
C ILE A 34 0.12 7.15 -6.69
N ALA A 35 -0.79 7.96 -6.16
CA ALA A 35 -2.20 7.85 -6.48
C ALA A 35 -2.47 8.09 -7.96
N LEU A 36 -1.79 9.07 -8.55
CA LEU A 36 -1.94 9.36 -9.97
C LEU A 36 -1.42 8.21 -10.82
N GLU A 37 -0.25 7.70 -10.47
CA GLU A 37 0.37 6.61 -11.23
C GLU A 37 -0.50 5.36 -11.22
N LEU A 38 -1.14 5.07 -10.10
CA LEU A 38 -1.93 3.86 -9.92
C LEU A 38 -3.43 4.09 -10.14
N ASP A 39 -3.80 5.27 -10.60
CA ASP A 39 -5.19 5.62 -10.89
C ASP A 39 -6.10 5.36 -9.68
N MET A 40 -5.70 5.89 -8.54
CA MET A 40 -6.43 5.75 -7.29
C MET A 40 -7.10 7.07 -6.93
N THR A 41 -8.31 6.97 -6.39
CA THR A 41 -8.91 8.14 -5.77
C THR A 41 -8.19 8.44 -4.46
N PRO A 42 -8.29 9.68 -3.93
CA PRO A 42 -7.69 9.99 -2.63
C PRO A 42 -8.18 9.08 -1.52
N ARG A 43 -9.46 8.69 -1.57
CA ARG A 43 -10.02 7.79 -0.56
C ARG A 43 -9.43 6.40 -0.65
N GLU A 44 -9.29 5.88 -1.87
CA GLU A 44 -8.67 4.57 -2.06
C GLU A 44 -7.22 4.57 -1.59
N PHE A 45 -6.51 5.65 -1.89
CA PHE A 45 -5.13 5.75 -1.45
C PHE A 45 -5.05 5.77 0.07
N ALA A 46 -5.87 6.61 0.72
CA ALA A 46 -5.84 6.73 2.18
C ALA A 46 -6.13 5.38 2.84
N PHE A 47 -7.16 4.69 2.37
CA PHE A 47 -7.55 3.41 2.95
C PHE A 47 -6.41 2.40 2.86
N ASN A 48 -5.79 2.30 1.69
CA ASN A 48 -4.75 1.30 1.46
C ASN A 48 -3.41 1.69 2.07
N ALA A 49 -3.08 2.98 2.09
CA ALA A 49 -1.86 3.44 2.72
C ALA A 49 -1.90 3.25 4.23
N LEU A 50 -3.06 3.51 4.85
CA LEU A 50 -3.21 3.28 6.29
C LEU A 50 -3.07 1.80 6.63
N TYR A 51 -3.58 0.93 5.76
CA TYR A 51 -3.42 -0.51 5.96
C TYR A 51 -1.95 -0.90 5.94
N LEU A 52 -1.22 -0.42 4.93
CA LEU A 52 0.20 -0.77 4.79
C LEU A 52 1.05 -0.18 5.92
N ASP A 53 0.71 1.04 6.34
CA ASP A 53 1.38 1.68 7.46
C ASP A 53 1.14 0.87 8.75
N GLY A 54 -0.10 0.43 8.95
CA GLY A 54 -0.43 -0.38 10.12
C GLY A 54 0.29 -1.72 10.16
N LYS A 55 0.66 -2.24 8.99
CA LYS A 55 1.46 -3.47 8.91
C LYS A 55 2.95 -3.21 9.02
N GLY A 56 3.35 -1.95 9.09
CA GLY A 56 4.77 -1.60 9.17
C GLY A 56 5.52 -1.73 7.86
N LEU A 57 4.80 -1.78 6.73
CA LEU A 57 5.42 -1.99 5.43
C LEU A 57 5.78 -0.67 4.74
N ILE A 58 5.16 0.41 5.15
CA ILE A 58 5.49 1.77 4.70
C ILE A 58 5.45 2.69 5.89
N THR A 59 6.04 3.89 5.72
CA THR A 59 5.86 4.99 6.65
C THR A 59 5.34 6.18 5.87
N ASN A 60 4.65 7.05 6.58
CA ASN A 60 4.09 8.26 6.01
C ASN A 60 4.66 9.46 6.72
N ASP A 61 5.10 10.45 5.95
CA ASP A 61 5.36 11.77 6.49
C ASP A 61 4.01 12.47 6.49
N ARG A 62 3.30 12.39 7.63
CA ARG A 62 1.95 12.91 7.76
C ARG A 62 1.96 14.20 8.53
N SER A 63 1.14 15.13 8.08
CA SER A 63 0.84 16.29 8.87
C SER A 63 -0.66 16.27 9.15
N SER A 64 -1.03 16.85 10.28
CA SER A 64 -2.41 16.94 10.67
C SER A 64 -2.70 18.40 11.00
N THR A 65 -3.57 19.00 10.24
CA THR A 65 -3.94 20.39 10.43
C THR A 65 -5.46 20.46 10.39
N GLY A 66 -6.04 21.00 11.45
CA GLY A 66 -7.48 21.13 11.48
C GLY A 66 -8.22 19.81 11.51
N GLY A 67 -7.58 18.76 11.95
CA GLY A 67 -8.21 17.45 12.07
C GLY A 67 -8.21 16.62 10.80
N GLU A 68 -7.62 17.12 9.73
CA GLU A 68 -7.57 16.37 8.48
C GLU A 68 -6.27 15.57 8.41
N LEU A 69 -6.42 14.35 7.94
CA LEU A 69 -5.27 13.48 7.72
C LEU A 69 -4.72 13.74 6.33
N GLN A 70 -3.44 14.08 6.28
CA GLN A 70 -2.77 14.32 5.02
C GLN A 70 -1.58 13.39 4.89
N PHE A 71 -1.40 12.84 3.70
CA PHE A 71 -0.25 12.04 3.36
C PHE A 71 0.67 12.90 2.50
N ASN A 72 1.95 12.92 2.84
CA ASN A 72 2.93 13.68 2.06
C ASN A 72 3.88 12.69 1.39
N ALA A 73 5.05 12.47 1.96
CA ALA A 73 6.01 11.53 1.40
C ALA A 73 5.81 10.15 1.98
N ILE A 74 5.82 9.14 1.12
CA ILE A 74 5.64 7.75 1.50
C ILE A 74 6.95 7.02 1.28
N MET A 75 7.43 6.31 2.31
CA MET A 75 8.65 5.53 2.23
C MET A 75 8.34 4.06 2.48
N ILE A 76 8.97 3.18 1.70
CA ILE A 76 8.89 1.75 1.98
C ILE A 76 9.87 1.42 3.11
N THR A 77 9.48 0.50 3.98
CA THR A 77 10.32 0.08 5.11
C THR A 77 11.11 -1.17 4.74
N PRO A 78 12.12 -1.55 5.54
CA PRO A 78 12.78 -2.84 5.32
C PRO A 78 11.81 -4.00 5.30
N ALA A 79 10.78 -3.99 6.15
CA ALA A 79 9.76 -5.03 6.13
C ALA A 79 8.99 -5.02 4.82
N GLY A 80 8.72 -3.84 4.27
CA GLY A 80 8.06 -3.72 2.97
C GLY A 80 8.93 -4.25 1.84
N ILE A 81 10.23 -3.99 1.92
CA ILE A 81 11.18 -4.54 0.95
C ILE A 81 11.18 -6.06 1.00
N ASP A 82 11.27 -6.61 2.22
CA ASP A 82 11.27 -8.06 2.39
C ASP A 82 10.01 -8.69 1.81
N ALA A 83 8.85 -8.08 2.06
CA ALA A 83 7.59 -8.58 1.53
C ALA A 83 7.57 -8.55 0.01
N THR A 84 8.09 -7.46 -0.57
CA THR A 84 8.08 -7.32 -2.03
C THR A 84 9.03 -8.33 -2.69
N GLU A 85 10.14 -8.64 -2.03
CA GLU A 85 11.13 -9.56 -2.58
C GLU A 85 10.79 -11.04 -2.33
N ASN A 86 9.87 -11.32 -1.41
CA ASN A 86 9.57 -12.70 -1.02
C ASN A 86 8.07 -12.96 -1.12
N PRO A 87 7.64 -13.73 -2.15
CA PRO A 87 6.21 -13.99 -2.36
C PRO A 87 5.50 -14.60 -1.15
N ALA A 88 6.18 -15.43 -0.36
CA ALA A 88 5.55 -16.05 0.80
C ALA A 88 5.23 -15.00 1.87
N ILE A 89 6.12 -14.02 2.06
CA ILE A 89 5.87 -12.94 3.00
C ILE A 89 4.75 -12.05 2.49
N MET A 90 4.79 -11.71 1.20
CA MET A 90 3.75 -10.90 0.59
C MET A 90 2.38 -11.57 0.73
N ASP A 91 2.30 -12.87 0.47
CA ASP A 91 1.02 -13.59 0.56
C ASP A 91 0.48 -13.60 1.99
N ARG A 92 1.38 -13.63 2.99
CA ARG A 92 0.96 -13.63 4.38
C ARG A 92 0.52 -12.25 4.86
N LEU A 93 1.25 -11.20 4.49
CA LEU A 93 1.02 -9.86 5.02
C LEU A 93 0.05 -9.03 4.19
N VAL A 94 0.04 -9.24 2.88
CA VAL A 94 -0.81 -8.50 1.95
C VAL A 94 -1.53 -9.49 1.04
N PRO A 95 -2.43 -10.29 1.61
CA PRO A 95 -3.03 -11.39 0.86
C PRO A 95 -3.96 -10.91 -0.26
N LEU A 96 -4.07 -11.75 -1.29
CA LEU A 96 -5.09 -11.60 -2.31
C LEU A 96 -6.12 -12.69 -2.06
N THR A 97 -7.34 -12.29 -1.77
CA THR A 97 -8.42 -13.24 -1.54
C THR A 97 -8.95 -13.70 -2.88
N ARG A 98 -9.03 -14.99 -3.03
CA ARG A 98 -9.45 -15.54 -4.29
C ARG A 98 -10.81 -16.09 -4.27
N HIS A 99 -11.55 -15.88 -3.52
CA HIS A 99 -12.80 -16.44 -3.66
C HIS A 99 -13.88 -15.72 -3.15
N ALA A 100 -14.07 -15.94 -3.64
CA ALA A 100 -14.81 -15.40 -3.31
C ALA A 100 -15.88 -16.01 -2.83
N GLY A 101 -15.59 -16.32 -2.95
CA GLY A 101 -16.31 -16.80 -2.73
C GLY A 101 -16.74 -16.75 -1.71
N LEU A 102 -16.32 -16.71 -1.33
CA LEU A 102 -16.65 -16.78 -0.87
C LEU A 102 -17.34 -16.10 -0.40
N ARG A 103 -17.31 -16.25 -0.59
CA ARG A 103 -17.84 -15.91 -0.64
C ARG A 103 -18.75 -15.59 -0.67
N ASN A 104 -18.81 -15.99 -0.82
CA ASN A 104 -19.46 -15.89 -1.16
C ASN A 104 -20.27 -15.95 -0.67
N ARG A 105 -20.31 -16.41 -0.28
CA ARG A 105 -20.84 -16.74 -0.17
C ARG A 105 -21.51 -16.22 0.64
N ARG A 106 -21.37 -16.36 0.86
CA ARG A 106 -21.95 -16.10 1.06
C ARG A 106 -22.65 -15.44 1.27
N LEU A 107 -22.44 -15.72 1.22
CA LEU A 107 -23.01 -15.32 0.91
C LEU A 107 -23.77 -15.15 0.96
N LYS A 108 -24.06 -15.72 0.99
CA LYS A 108 -24.81 -15.86 0.67
C LYS A 108 -25.60 -15.87 0.96
N PRO A 109 -25.83 -16.35 1.02
CA PRO A 109 -26.61 -16.66 1.02
C PRO A 109 -27.18 -16.59 1.07
N GLN A 110 -27.08 -17.02 1.19
CA GLN A 110 -27.36 -17.13 0.83
C GLN A 110 -27.74 -16.89 0.90
#